data_3fbf94b6d60e63854ca222f0e4ee1aab
#
_entry.id   3fbf94b6d60e63854ca222f0e4ee1aab
#
_cell.length_a   1.000
_cell.length_b   1.000
_cell.length_c   1.000
_cell.angle_alpha   90.00
_cell.angle_beta   90.00
_cell.angle_gamma   90.00
#
_symmetry.space_group_name_H-M   'P 1'
#
loop_
_entity.id
_entity.type
_entity.pdbx_description
1 polymer ?
#
loop_
_entity_poly.entity_id
_entity_poly.type
_entity_poly.pdbx_seq_one_letter_code
_entity_poly.pdbx_strand_id
1 'polypeptide(L)'
;MTYAPWWRRAAATVIDLLPLLVLTAAGAALVWLTRDRVCDTDTSAFDGGAQCGDGYSTLGYVSLVTTWVLMVGYLVWNFGYRQGRTGASLGKTALRCRVVGQTSGAPIGFTRSLLRQAVHLTDLSIVGYLWPLWDAHRRTFADMVMGTVCVTPPRKRTPVSGTH
;
A
#
# COMPACT_ATOMS: atom_id res chain seq x y z
N MET A 1 -22.69 7.88 -12.34
CA MET A 1 -21.63 7.51 -11.38
C MET A 1 -21.11 8.80 -10.75
N THR A 2 -20.97 8.88 -9.44
CA THR A 2 -20.43 10.03 -8.75
C THR A 2 -18.93 9.81 -8.48
N TYR A 3 -18.11 10.82 -8.75
CA TYR A 3 -16.69 10.76 -8.45
C TYR A 3 -16.46 10.69 -6.93
N ALA A 4 -15.55 9.83 -6.49
CA ALA A 4 -15.23 9.71 -5.08
C ALA A 4 -14.50 10.99 -4.60
N PRO A 5 -14.93 11.61 -3.49
CA PRO A 5 -14.24 12.77 -2.94
C PRO A 5 -12.82 12.40 -2.49
N TRP A 6 -11.90 13.35 -2.57
CA TRP A 6 -10.48 13.16 -2.29
C TRP A 6 -10.21 12.53 -0.91
N TRP A 7 -10.90 12.98 0.14
CA TRP A 7 -10.69 12.49 1.49
C TRP A 7 -10.99 10.98 1.66
N ARG A 8 -12.00 10.45 0.92
CA ARG A 8 -12.26 8.99 0.93
C ARG A 8 -11.12 8.20 0.32
N ARG A 9 -10.48 8.74 -0.71
CA ARG A 9 -9.33 8.11 -1.34
C ARG A 9 -8.12 8.13 -0.40
N ALA A 10 -7.89 9.28 0.27
CA ALA A 10 -6.84 9.43 1.28
C ALA A 10 -7.05 8.46 2.45
N ALA A 11 -8.25 8.42 3.01
CA ALA A 11 -8.59 7.50 4.10
C ALA A 11 -8.48 6.02 3.66
N ALA A 12 -8.86 5.68 2.42
CA ALA A 12 -8.66 4.33 1.88
C ALA A 12 -7.19 3.94 1.82
N THR A 13 -6.32 4.85 1.40
CA THR A 13 -4.87 4.62 1.39
C THR A 13 -4.32 4.41 2.79
N VAL A 14 -4.77 5.19 3.78
CA VAL A 14 -4.38 4.99 5.19
C VAL A 14 -4.78 3.60 5.67
N ILE A 15 -6.00 3.15 5.39
CA ILE A 15 -6.46 1.79 5.75
C ILE A 15 -5.62 0.72 5.06
N ASP A 16 -5.25 0.92 3.80
CA ASP A 16 -4.40 -0.01 3.05
C ASP A 16 -2.96 -0.08 3.60
N LEU A 17 -2.47 0.99 4.25
CA LEU A 17 -1.15 1.04 4.88
C LEU A 17 -1.11 0.37 6.26
N LEU A 18 -2.24 0.24 6.97
CA LEU A 18 -2.26 -0.34 8.32
C LEU A 18 -1.63 -1.75 8.40
N PRO A 19 -1.94 -2.72 7.51
CA PRO A 19 -1.29 -4.02 7.54
C PRO A 19 0.23 -3.94 7.33
N LEU A 20 0.70 -3.02 6.48
CA LEU A 20 2.13 -2.80 6.27
C LEU A 20 2.82 -2.26 7.52
N LEU A 21 2.20 -1.30 8.20
CA LEU A 21 2.70 -0.76 9.47
C LEU A 21 2.80 -1.84 10.55
N VAL A 22 1.78 -2.69 10.67
CA VAL A 22 1.78 -3.82 11.63
C VAL A 22 2.89 -4.80 11.29
N LEU A 23 3.05 -5.20 10.04
CA LEU A 23 4.11 -6.10 9.59
C LEU A 23 5.50 -5.50 9.86
N THR A 24 5.69 -4.23 9.54
CA THR A 24 6.97 -3.52 9.77
C THR A 24 7.28 -3.45 11.26
N ALA A 25 6.30 -3.09 12.09
CA ALA A 25 6.48 -3.00 13.55
C ALA A 25 6.81 -4.37 14.16
N ALA A 26 6.11 -5.43 13.74
CA ALA A 26 6.38 -6.78 14.20
C ALA A 26 7.78 -7.28 13.77
N GLY A 27 8.15 -7.06 12.50
CA GLY A 27 9.48 -7.42 11.99
C GLY A 27 10.60 -6.66 12.71
N ALA A 28 10.43 -5.35 12.91
CA ALA A 28 11.38 -4.53 13.64
C ALA A 28 11.50 -4.96 15.12
N ALA A 29 10.40 -5.29 15.77
CA ALA A 29 10.40 -5.80 17.14
C ALA A 29 11.16 -7.13 17.23
N LEU A 30 10.94 -8.06 16.29
CA LEU A 30 11.67 -9.33 16.24
C LEU A 30 13.18 -9.10 16.05
N VAL A 31 13.57 -8.25 15.12
CA VAL A 31 14.97 -7.89 14.89
C VAL A 31 15.58 -7.30 16.17
N TRP A 32 14.85 -6.41 16.84
CA TRP A 32 15.35 -5.76 18.05
C TRP A 32 15.48 -6.72 19.24
N LEU A 33 14.52 -7.64 19.41
CA LEU A 33 14.51 -8.62 20.49
C LEU A 33 15.54 -9.75 20.31
N THR A 34 15.97 -9.99 19.07
CA THR A 34 16.90 -11.09 18.72
C THR A 34 18.29 -10.57 18.38
N ARG A 35 18.68 -9.38 18.82
CA ARG A 35 20.04 -8.83 18.62
C ARG A 35 21.06 -9.67 19.38
N ASP A 36 22.15 -10.02 18.69
CA ASP A 36 23.30 -10.65 19.28
C ASP A 36 24.42 -9.62 19.49
N ARG A 37 25.20 -9.78 20.57
CA ARG A 37 26.44 -9.03 20.73
C ARG A 37 27.52 -9.70 19.88
N VAL A 38 27.96 -9.03 18.84
CA VAL A 38 29.07 -9.48 18.01
C VAL A 38 30.32 -8.74 18.48
N CYS A 39 31.28 -9.51 19.00
CA CYS A 39 32.59 -8.97 19.33
C CYS A 39 33.56 -9.36 18.19
N ASP A 40 34.14 -8.36 17.54
CA ASP A 40 35.20 -8.59 16.56
C ASP A 40 36.49 -8.88 17.30
N THR A 41 37.01 -10.09 17.16
CA THR A 41 38.25 -10.54 17.78
C THR A 41 39.47 -10.39 16.86
N ASP A 42 39.26 -9.94 15.62
CA ASP A 42 40.37 -9.62 14.69
C ASP A 42 41.04 -8.29 15.06
N THR A 43 41.63 -8.29 16.23
CA THR A 43 42.55 -7.21 16.60
C THR A 43 43.92 -7.48 16.00
N SER A 44 44.27 -6.79 14.91
CA SER A 44 45.63 -6.51 14.58
C SER A 44 46.27 -5.87 15.82
N ALA A 45 47.49 -6.31 16.21
CA ALA A 45 48.19 -6.01 17.47
C ALA A 45 48.42 -4.50 17.77
N PHE A 46 47.77 -3.60 17.10
CA PHE A 46 47.93 -2.16 17.18
C PHE A 46 46.69 -1.40 17.72
N ASP A 47 45.53 -2.04 17.84
CA ASP A 47 44.30 -1.36 18.30
C ASP A 47 43.79 -2.00 19.60
N GLY A 48 43.70 -1.19 20.63
CA GLY A 48 43.49 -1.60 22.00
C GLY A 48 42.11 -2.14 22.34
N GLY A 49 41.85 -3.43 22.10
CA GLY A 49 40.75 -4.14 22.71
C GLY A 49 39.63 -4.54 21.74
N ALA A 50 38.98 -5.66 22.06
CA ALA A 50 37.83 -6.18 21.31
C ALA A 50 36.70 -5.14 21.28
N GLN A 51 36.32 -4.69 20.09
CA GLN A 51 35.15 -3.84 19.90
C GLN A 51 33.90 -4.71 19.77
N CYS A 52 33.00 -4.60 20.75
CA CYS A 52 31.72 -5.30 20.71
C CYS A 52 30.64 -4.35 20.23
N GLY A 53 29.91 -4.74 19.18
CA GLY A 53 28.74 -4.01 18.66
C GLY A 53 27.48 -4.89 18.65
N ASP A 54 26.32 -4.26 18.53
CA ASP A 54 25.07 -4.99 18.30
C ASP A 54 25.03 -5.48 16.86
N GLY A 55 24.92 -6.78 16.65
CA GLY A 55 24.77 -7.43 15.36
C GLY A 55 23.37 -8.02 15.16
N TYR A 56 23.03 -8.33 13.91
CA TYR A 56 21.82 -9.08 13.60
C TYR A 56 22.07 -10.56 13.82
N SER A 57 21.25 -11.21 14.65
CA SER A 57 21.24 -12.66 14.75
C SER A 57 20.72 -13.31 13.46
N THR A 58 20.97 -14.58 13.27
CA THR A 58 20.38 -15.35 12.15
C THR A 58 18.86 -15.23 12.15
N LEU A 59 18.23 -15.25 13.33
CA LEU A 59 16.79 -15.08 13.49
C LEU A 59 16.34 -13.67 13.09
N GLY A 60 17.15 -12.65 13.40
CA GLY A 60 16.92 -11.28 12.97
C GLY A 60 16.93 -11.13 11.44
N TYR A 61 17.90 -11.73 10.76
CA TYR A 61 17.94 -11.75 9.29
C TYR A 61 16.73 -12.48 8.69
N VAL A 62 16.38 -13.65 9.21
CA VAL A 62 15.21 -14.42 8.74
C VAL A 62 13.93 -13.60 8.93
N SER A 63 13.76 -12.95 10.07
CA SER A 63 12.58 -12.12 10.33
C SER A 63 12.50 -10.92 9.37
N LEU A 64 13.62 -10.30 9.05
CA LEU A 64 13.69 -9.18 8.12
C LEU A 64 13.32 -9.61 6.70
N VAL A 65 13.90 -10.71 6.20
CA VAL A 65 13.57 -11.26 4.88
C VAL A 65 12.10 -11.69 4.82
N THR A 66 11.60 -12.36 5.85
CA THR A 66 10.19 -12.79 5.92
C THR A 66 9.25 -11.58 5.89
N THR A 67 9.55 -10.53 6.67
CA THR A 67 8.77 -9.30 6.67
C THR A 67 8.72 -8.66 5.28
N TRP A 68 9.85 -8.57 4.59
CA TRP A 68 9.91 -8.05 3.22
C TRP A 68 9.07 -8.87 2.24
N VAL A 69 9.17 -10.19 2.29
CA VAL A 69 8.38 -11.09 1.43
C VAL A 69 6.88 -10.92 1.68
N LEU A 70 6.47 -10.84 2.94
CA LEU A 70 5.06 -10.62 3.31
C LEU A 70 4.57 -9.23 2.87
N MET A 71 5.38 -8.18 3.00
CA MET A 71 5.03 -6.83 2.54
C MET A 71 4.85 -6.79 1.03
N VAL A 72 5.80 -7.33 0.27
CA VAL A 72 5.71 -7.39 -1.20
C VAL A 72 4.51 -8.25 -1.63
N GLY A 73 4.32 -9.40 -1.01
CA GLY A 73 3.17 -10.27 -1.26
C GLY A 73 1.84 -9.55 -1.02
N TYR A 74 1.72 -8.83 0.09
CA TYR A 74 0.53 -8.02 0.39
C TYR A 74 0.31 -6.92 -0.64
N LEU A 75 1.35 -6.17 -1.03
CA LEU A 75 1.24 -5.10 -2.03
C LEU A 75 0.76 -5.65 -3.39
N VAL A 76 1.39 -6.72 -3.87
CA VAL A 76 1.02 -7.36 -5.14
C VAL A 76 -0.41 -7.91 -5.08
N TRP A 77 -0.78 -8.55 -3.99
CA TRP A 77 -2.12 -9.10 -3.80
C TRP A 77 -3.19 -7.99 -3.71
N ASN A 78 -2.99 -6.98 -2.84
CA ASN A 78 -3.99 -5.95 -2.58
C ASN A 78 -4.15 -4.97 -3.74
N PHE A 79 -3.03 -4.46 -4.27
CA PHE A 79 -3.03 -3.44 -5.32
C PHE A 79 -2.96 -4.02 -6.73
N GLY A 80 -2.34 -5.18 -6.92
CA GLY A 80 -2.30 -5.86 -8.21
C GLY A 80 -3.55 -6.72 -8.44
N TYR A 81 -3.63 -7.81 -7.71
CA TYR A 81 -4.66 -8.84 -7.96
C TYR A 81 -6.05 -8.38 -7.57
N ARG A 82 -6.26 -8.00 -6.31
CA ARG A 82 -7.57 -7.63 -5.80
C ARG A 82 -8.12 -6.38 -6.49
N GLN A 83 -7.35 -5.30 -6.50
CA GLN A 83 -7.77 -4.05 -7.15
C GLN A 83 -7.93 -4.24 -8.67
N GLY A 84 -7.07 -5.02 -9.33
CA GLY A 84 -7.19 -5.32 -10.75
C GLY A 84 -8.47 -6.04 -11.12
N ARG A 85 -8.95 -6.98 -10.27
CA ARG A 85 -10.17 -7.78 -10.52
C ARG A 85 -11.46 -7.10 -10.05
N THR A 86 -11.42 -6.45 -8.89
CA THR A 86 -12.63 -5.87 -8.28
C THR A 86 -12.75 -4.37 -8.45
N GLY A 87 -11.68 -3.73 -8.93
CA GLY A 87 -11.56 -2.27 -8.97
C GLY A 87 -11.29 -1.63 -7.60
N ALA A 88 -11.08 -2.42 -6.53
CA ALA A 88 -10.92 -1.86 -5.19
C ALA A 88 -9.91 -2.64 -4.35
N SER A 89 -8.99 -1.90 -3.67
CA SER A 89 -8.15 -2.41 -2.59
C SER A 89 -8.99 -2.66 -1.32
N LEU A 90 -8.37 -3.16 -0.25
CA LEU A 90 -9.04 -3.33 1.04
C LEU A 90 -9.65 -2.03 1.55
N GLY A 91 -8.83 -0.97 1.64
CA GLY A 91 -9.27 0.34 2.10
C GLY A 91 -10.32 0.96 1.20
N LYS A 92 -10.17 0.83 -0.13
CA LYS A 92 -11.19 1.32 -1.08
C LYS A 92 -12.51 0.57 -0.97
N THR A 93 -12.48 -0.73 -0.66
CA THR A 93 -13.70 -1.49 -0.41
C THR A 93 -14.40 -1.02 0.86
N ALA A 94 -13.65 -0.78 1.95
CA ALA A 94 -14.19 -0.29 3.21
C ALA A 94 -14.89 1.07 3.03
N LEU A 95 -14.32 1.96 2.21
CA LEU A 95 -14.86 3.30 1.95
C LEU A 95 -15.75 3.40 0.69
N ARG A 96 -16.11 2.25 0.10
CA ARG A 96 -16.97 2.17 -1.08
C ARG A 96 -16.45 3.00 -2.26
N CYS A 97 -15.17 2.91 -2.51
CA CYS A 97 -14.51 3.50 -3.68
C CYS A 97 -14.09 2.40 -4.65
N ARG A 98 -14.23 2.66 -5.96
CA ARG A 98 -13.77 1.76 -7.01
C ARG A 98 -12.98 2.51 -8.07
N VAL A 99 -11.88 1.94 -8.51
CA VAL A 99 -11.08 2.40 -9.63
C VAL A 99 -11.53 1.67 -10.88
N VAL A 100 -11.96 2.42 -11.87
CA VAL A 100 -12.43 1.89 -13.15
C VAL A 100 -11.77 2.64 -14.29
N GLY A 101 -11.70 2.00 -15.45
CA GLY A 101 -11.26 2.66 -16.68
C GLY A 101 -12.24 3.78 -17.04
N GLN A 102 -11.73 4.95 -17.42
CA GLN A 102 -12.55 6.14 -17.72
C GLN A 102 -13.53 5.89 -18.88
N THR A 103 -13.11 5.14 -19.87
CA THR A 103 -13.93 4.82 -21.06
C THR A 103 -14.75 3.54 -20.90
N SER A 104 -14.19 2.51 -20.26
CA SER A 104 -14.82 1.19 -20.15
C SER A 104 -15.76 1.05 -18.95
N GLY A 105 -15.57 1.85 -17.90
CA GLY A 105 -16.29 1.69 -16.63
C GLY A 105 -16.01 0.37 -15.90
N ALA A 106 -15.11 -0.47 -16.43
CA ALA A 106 -14.75 -1.79 -15.91
C ALA A 106 -13.46 -1.75 -15.08
N PRO A 107 -13.20 -2.77 -14.24
CA PRO A 107 -11.92 -2.93 -13.57
C PRO A 107 -10.76 -3.00 -14.57
N ILE A 108 -9.60 -2.45 -14.21
CA ILE A 108 -8.49 -2.22 -15.14
C ILE A 108 -7.57 -3.42 -15.37
N GLY A 109 -7.78 -4.51 -14.66
CA GLY A 109 -6.94 -5.71 -14.72
C GLY A 109 -5.67 -5.62 -13.88
N PHE A 110 -5.00 -6.77 -13.69
CA PHE A 110 -3.84 -6.90 -12.81
C PHE A 110 -2.67 -5.99 -13.22
N THR A 111 -2.21 -6.10 -14.45
CA THR A 111 -1.02 -5.39 -14.93
C THR A 111 -1.19 -3.87 -14.86
N ARG A 112 -2.34 -3.37 -15.34
CA ARG A 112 -2.64 -1.94 -15.29
C ARG A 112 -2.78 -1.43 -13.86
N SER A 113 -3.34 -2.26 -12.96
CA SER A 113 -3.45 -1.91 -11.54
C SER A 113 -2.08 -1.78 -10.88
N LEU A 114 -1.16 -2.68 -11.18
CA LEU A 114 0.21 -2.66 -10.66
C LEU A 114 1.02 -1.48 -11.24
N LEU A 115 0.95 -1.25 -12.56
CA LEU A 115 1.58 -0.10 -13.22
C LEU A 115 1.06 1.23 -12.64
N ARG A 116 -0.25 1.32 -12.40
CA ARG A 116 -0.85 2.49 -11.76
C ARG A 116 -0.25 2.74 -10.38
N GLN A 117 0.03 1.68 -9.62
CA GLN A 117 0.66 1.80 -8.31
C GLN A 117 2.12 2.29 -8.43
N ALA A 118 2.86 1.83 -9.45
CA ALA A 118 4.21 2.33 -9.73
C ALA A 118 4.20 3.82 -10.10
N VAL A 119 3.23 4.26 -10.91
CA VAL A 119 3.06 5.69 -11.22
C VAL A 119 2.67 6.50 -9.98
N HIS A 120 1.90 5.92 -9.04
CA HIS A 120 1.60 6.57 -7.76
C HIS A 120 2.85 6.83 -6.90
N LEU A 121 3.94 6.09 -7.07
CA LEU A 121 5.21 6.41 -6.41
C LEU A 121 5.78 7.75 -6.88
N THR A 122 5.52 8.15 -8.13
CA THR A 122 5.89 9.48 -8.65
C THR A 122 4.95 10.58 -8.14
N ASP A 123 3.70 10.24 -7.80
CA ASP A 123 2.72 11.15 -7.17
C ASP A 123 3.06 11.52 -5.71
N LEU A 124 4.05 10.86 -5.10
CA LEU A 124 4.58 11.18 -3.76
C LEU A 124 5.15 12.62 -3.68
N SER A 125 5.40 13.28 -4.80
CA SER A 125 5.43 14.73 -4.84
C SER A 125 4.05 15.24 -4.41
N ILE A 126 3.97 15.94 -3.28
CA ILE A 126 2.75 16.47 -2.63
C ILE A 126 1.73 17.04 -3.64
N VAL A 127 2.19 17.60 -4.74
CA VAL A 127 1.39 18.19 -5.82
C VAL A 127 0.52 17.16 -6.55
N GLY A 128 1.04 15.96 -6.88
CA GLY A 128 0.30 14.93 -7.63
C GLY A 128 -0.86 14.34 -6.84
N TYR A 129 -0.69 14.20 -5.53
CA TYR A 129 -1.73 13.65 -4.64
C TYR A 129 -2.82 14.69 -4.30
N LEU A 130 -2.50 15.99 -4.31
CA LEU A 130 -3.44 17.08 -4.08
C LEU A 130 -4.16 17.52 -5.37
N TRP A 131 -3.67 17.12 -6.56
CA TRP A 131 -4.26 17.50 -7.85
C TRP A 131 -5.79 17.27 -7.95
N PRO A 132 -6.40 16.22 -7.37
CA PRO A 132 -7.84 16.00 -7.40
C PRO A 132 -8.68 17.09 -6.73
N LEU A 133 -8.07 18.03 -6.00
CA LEU A 133 -8.78 19.16 -5.41
C LEU A 133 -9.17 20.20 -6.48
N TRP A 134 -8.39 20.29 -7.58
CA TRP A 134 -8.58 21.25 -8.67
C TRP A 134 -9.12 20.59 -9.96
N ASP A 135 -8.97 19.28 -10.12
CA ASP A 135 -9.43 18.58 -11.32
C ASP A 135 -10.95 18.33 -11.28
N ALA A 136 -11.65 18.69 -12.38
CA ALA A 136 -13.11 18.51 -12.51
C ALA A 136 -13.56 17.04 -12.34
N HIS A 137 -12.71 16.10 -12.73
CA HIS A 137 -12.96 14.66 -12.59
C HIS A 137 -12.33 14.06 -11.34
N ARG A 138 -11.72 14.89 -10.50
CA ARG A 138 -11.04 14.52 -9.23
C ARG A 138 -10.00 13.40 -9.43
N ARG A 139 -9.22 13.48 -10.52
CA ARG A 139 -8.18 12.50 -10.87
C ARG A 139 -6.85 12.88 -10.25
N THR A 140 -6.08 11.89 -9.76
CA THR A 140 -4.66 12.06 -9.46
C THR A 140 -3.85 12.06 -10.76
N PHE A 141 -2.59 12.44 -10.70
CA PHE A 141 -1.70 12.36 -11.86
C PHE A 141 -1.62 10.93 -12.41
N ALA A 142 -1.48 9.93 -11.53
CA ALA A 142 -1.52 8.52 -11.92
C ALA A 142 -2.85 8.12 -12.59
N ASP A 143 -3.98 8.67 -12.13
CA ASP A 143 -5.29 8.43 -12.77
C ASP A 143 -5.34 9.00 -14.19
N MET A 144 -4.74 10.18 -14.41
CA MET A 144 -4.67 10.78 -15.75
C MET A 144 -3.80 9.98 -16.70
N VAL A 145 -2.59 9.59 -16.27
CA VAL A 145 -1.66 8.80 -17.08
C VAL A 145 -2.26 7.44 -17.45
N MET A 146 -2.98 6.80 -16.54
CA MET A 146 -3.55 5.47 -16.74
C MET A 146 -4.97 5.48 -17.33
N GLY A 147 -5.57 6.66 -17.53
CA GLY A 147 -6.94 6.78 -18.02
C GLY A 147 -7.97 6.13 -17.08
N THR A 148 -7.80 6.34 -15.76
CA THR A 148 -8.66 5.76 -14.73
C THR A 148 -9.39 6.85 -13.95
N VAL A 149 -10.51 6.46 -13.33
CA VAL A 149 -11.27 7.34 -12.42
C VAL A 149 -11.68 6.55 -11.17
N CYS A 150 -11.76 7.25 -10.04
CA CYS A 150 -12.27 6.65 -8.82
C CYS A 150 -13.73 7.07 -8.63
N VAL A 151 -14.62 6.08 -8.59
CA VAL A 151 -16.07 6.29 -8.49
C VAL A 151 -16.64 5.68 -7.22
N THR A 152 -17.74 6.25 -6.73
CA THR A 152 -18.55 5.66 -5.67
C THR A 152 -19.67 4.86 -6.33
N PRO A 153 -19.77 3.54 -6.11
CA PRO A 153 -20.88 2.76 -6.66
C PRO A 153 -22.21 3.24 -6.08
N PRO A 154 -23.29 3.21 -6.86
CA PRO A 154 -24.62 3.57 -6.37
C PRO A 154 -25.00 2.65 -5.20
N ARG A 155 -25.64 3.23 -4.17
CA ARG A 155 -26.18 2.47 -3.05
C ARG A 155 -27.25 1.52 -3.59
N LYS A 156 -27.13 0.21 -3.40
CA LYS A 156 -28.22 -0.71 -3.69
C LYS A 156 -29.44 -0.24 -2.89
N ARG A 157 -30.47 0.24 -3.58
CA ARG A 157 -31.76 0.46 -2.93
C ARG A 157 -32.27 -0.94 -2.55
N THR A 158 -32.41 -1.22 -1.28
CA THR A 158 -33.22 -2.34 -0.82
C THR A 158 -34.62 -2.14 -1.41
N PRO A 159 -35.19 -3.14 -2.13
CA PRO A 159 -36.58 -3.03 -2.51
C PRO A 159 -37.38 -2.84 -1.23
N VAL A 160 -38.14 -1.75 -1.19
CA VAL A 160 -39.16 -1.54 -0.16
C VAL A 160 -40.15 -2.69 -0.37
N SER A 161 -40.13 -3.66 0.57
CA SER A 161 -41.16 -4.69 0.61
C SER A 161 -42.50 -3.96 0.77
N GLY A 162 -43.25 -3.87 -0.33
CA GLY A 162 -44.59 -3.34 -0.30
C GLY A 162 -45.44 -4.24 0.58
N THR A 163 -45.87 -3.72 1.71
CA THR A 163 -46.99 -4.29 2.48
C THR A 163 -48.26 -4.15 1.65
N HIS A 164 -48.77 -5.29 1.21
CA HIS A 164 -50.16 -5.43 0.84
C HIS A 164 -50.95 -5.68 2.12
#